data_2198c58da805b6442df8a8f50aa97c3e
#
_entry.id   2198c58da805b6442df8a8f50aa97c3e
#
_cell.length_a   1.000
_cell.length_b   1.000
_cell.length_c   1.000
_cell.angle_alpha   90.00
_cell.angle_beta   90.00
_cell.angle_gamma   90.00
#
_symmetry.space_group_name_H-M   'P 1'
#
loop_
_entity.id
_entity.type
_entity.pdbx_description
1 polymer ?
#
loop_
_entity_poly.entity_id
_entity_poly.type
_entity_poly.pdbx_seq_one_letter_code
_entity_poly.pdbx_strand_id
1 'polypeptide(L)'
;MIPIVIEESGRGERAFDIYSRLLRERIIFLGEPVTAESANRVVAQLLFLEAEDPDKDIFLYINSPGGSVYDGLGIFDTMQHVKPDVQTVCVGLAASMGAFLLCAGAPGKRSSLTHSRIMIHQPLGGARGQASDIRIQADEILYLKRKLNQELAERTGQPLERIEEDTDRDFFMSPGEAVSYGLIDKVIEKRSVRPVS
;
A
#
# COMPACT_ATOMS: atom_id res chain seq x y z
N MET A 1 23.63 0.91 -0.14
CA MET A 1 24.06 1.06 -1.57
C MET A 1 22.95 0.47 -2.42
N ILE A 2 22.42 1.22 -3.40
CA ILE A 2 21.38 0.73 -4.32
C ILE A 2 22.09 -0.01 -5.46
N PRO A 3 21.71 -1.28 -5.78
CA PRO A 3 22.33 -2.04 -6.87
C PRO A 3 22.09 -1.37 -8.23
N ILE A 4 23.09 -1.45 -9.10
CA ILE A 4 23.03 -0.97 -10.49
C ILE A 4 22.96 -2.17 -11.42
N VAL A 5 22.04 -2.12 -12.39
CA VAL A 5 21.87 -3.10 -13.46
C VAL A 5 22.36 -2.46 -14.76
N ILE A 6 23.21 -3.17 -15.50
CA ILE A 6 23.69 -2.75 -16.83
C ILE A 6 22.94 -3.58 -17.86
N GLU A 7 22.27 -2.92 -18.79
CA GLU A 7 21.62 -3.53 -19.94
C GLU A 7 22.40 -3.21 -21.22
N GLU A 8 22.76 -4.25 -21.97
CA GLU A 8 23.32 -4.10 -23.31
C GLU A 8 22.17 -3.99 -24.34
N SER A 9 22.25 -3.00 -25.19
CA SER A 9 21.33 -2.84 -26.31
C SER A 9 22.15 -2.60 -27.59
N GLY A 10 21.55 -2.78 -28.75
CA GLY A 10 22.18 -2.47 -30.04
C GLY A 10 22.66 -1.00 -30.20
N ARG A 11 22.36 -0.14 -29.20
CA ARG A 11 22.78 1.27 -29.13
C ARG A 11 23.80 1.55 -28.02
N GLY A 12 24.35 0.49 -27.38
CA GLY A 12 25.31 0.58 -26.28
C GLY A 12 24.76 0.14 -24.93
N GLU A 13 25.59 0.26 -23.89
CA GLU A 13 25.28 -0.06 -22.52
C GLU A 13 24.49 1.07 -21.84
N ARG A 14 23.49 0.70 -21.04
CA ARG A 14 22.75 1.62 -20.18
C ARG A 14 22.73 1.10 -18.75
N ALA A 15 23.11 1.96 -17.81
CA ALA A 15 23.08 1.68 -16.39
C ALA A 15 21.78 2.22 -15.77
N PHE A 16 21.11 1.39 -14.98
CA PHE A 16 19.94 1.76 -14.19
C PHE A 16 20.14 1.33 -12.75
N ASP A 17 19.69 2.12 -11.77
CA ASP A 17 19.47 1.54 -10.45
C ASP A 17 18.32 0.53 -10.50
N ILE A 18 18.29 -0.39 -9.53
CA ILE A 18 17.33 -1.50 -9.55
C ILE A 18 15.87 -1.02 -9.52
N TYR A 19 15.57 0.06 -8.80
CA TYR A 19 14.20 0.58 -8.71
C TYR A 19 13.76 1.25 -10.01
N SER A 20 14.65 2.03 -10.65
CA SER A 20 14.40 2.60 -11.98
C SER A 20 14.22 1.50 -13.03
N ARG A 21 14.94 0.38 -12.90
CA ARG A 21 14.76 -0.76 -13.82
C ARG A 21 13.40 -1.44 -13.61
N LEU A 22 13.00 -1.65 -12.36
CA LEU A 22 11.70 -2.23 -12.03
C LEU A 22 10.54 -1.31 -12.42
N LEU A 23 10.70 0.00 -12.32
CA LEU A 23 9.70 0.97 -12.75
C LEU A 23 9.34 0.82 -14.24
N ARG A 24 10.29 0.46 -15.10
CA ARG A 24 10.03 0.14 -16.52
C ARG A 24 9.12 -1.07 -16.71
N GLU A 25 9.09 -1.99 -15.73
CA GLU A 25 8.14 -3.11 -15.66
C GLU A 25 6.86 -2.74 -14.91
N ARG A 26 6.64 -1.42 -14.68
CA ARG A 26 5.50 -0.85 -13.97
C ARG A 26 5.40 -1.28 -12.51
N ILE A 27 6.54 -1.57 -11.88
CA ILE A 27 6.64 -2.00 -10.49
C ILE A 27 7.15 -0.85 -9.63
N ILE A 28 6.36 -0.50 -8.61
CA ILE A 28 6.66 0.49 -7.58
C ILE A 28 6.88 -0.23 -6.25
N PHE A 29 7.86 0.20 -5.46
CA PHE A 29 8.10 -0.29 -4.11
C PHE A 29 7.81 0.78 -3.05
N LEU A 30 6.96 0.42 -2.09
CA LEU A 30 6.83 1.08 -0.78
C LEU A 30 7.47 0.16 0.26
N GLY A 31 8.80 0.22 0.40
CA GLY A 31 9.61 -0.65 1.26
C GLY A 31 10.09 0.03 2.55
N GLU A 32 9.39 1.08 3.01
CA GLU A 32 9.79 1.94 4.12
C GLU A 32 8.56 2.55 4.80
N PRO A 33 8.72 3.28 5.92
CA PRO A 33 7.61 4.04 6.52
C PRO A 33 7.01 5.05 5.55
N VAL A 34 5.69 5.27 5.69
CA VAL A 34 4.97 6.30 4.93
C VAL A 34 5.31 7.67 5.52
N THR A 35 6.03 8.46 4.75
CA THR A 35 6.46 9.83 5.04
C THR A 35 6.16 10.71 3.83
N ALA A 36 6.28 12.03 3.99
CA ALA A 36 6.11 12.96 2.85
C ALA A 36 7.05 12.62 1.68
N GLU A 37 8.29 12.19 1.97
CA GLU A 37 9.26 11.84 0.93
C GLU A 37 8.86 10.54 0.21
N SER A 38 8.56 9.45 0.95
CA SER A 38 8.17 8.18 0.34
C SER A 38 6.85 8.30 -0.42
N ALA A 39 5.88 9.06 0.12
CA ALA A 39 4.60 9.28 -0.53
C ALA A 39 4.74 10.05 -1.84
N ASN A 40 5.49 11.16 -1.84
CA ASN A 40 5.73 11.95 -3.06
C ASN A 40 6.42 11.12 -4.15
N ARG A 41 7.34 10.21 -3.78
CA ARG A 41 7.97 9.29 -4.75
C ARG A 41 6.95 8.32 -5.36
N VAL A 42 6.09 7.71 -4.54
CA VAL A 42 5.06 6.79 -5.04
C VAL A 42 4.06 7.53 -5.93
N VAL A 43 3.58 8.69 -5.50
CA VAL A 43 2.67 9.54 -6.29
C VAL A 43 3.28 9.90 -7.65
N ALA A 44 4.54 10.38 -7.66
CA ALA A 44 5.21 10.74 -8.91
C ALA A 44 5.36 9.54 -9.86
N GLN A 45 5.64 8.35 -9.33
CA GLN A 45 5.75 7.12 -10.13
C GLN A 45 4.40 6.66 -10.68
N LEU A 46 3.32 6.78 -9.91
CA LEU A 46 1.96 6.47 -10.38
C LEU A 46 1.57 7.37 -11.56
N LEU A 47 1.76 8.68 -11.42
CA LEU A 47 1.48 9.66 -12.48
C LEU A 47 2.35 9.45 -13.72
N PHE A 48 3.63 9.14 -13.52
CA PHE A 48 4.55 8.84 -14.62
C PHE A 48 4.10 7.61 -15.41
N LEU A 49 3.75 6.52 -14.71
CA LEU A 49 3.32 5.28 -15.36
C LEU A 49 1.97 5.41 -16.07
N GLU A 50 1.04 6.20 -15.52
CA GLU A 50 -0.20 6.54 -16.21
C GLU A 50 0.07 7.29 -17.52
N ALA A 51 0.97 8.28 -17.48
CA ALA A 51 1.34 9.06 -18.68
C ALA A 51 2.05 8.21 -19.74
N GLU A 52 2.79 7.17 -19.35
CA GLU A 52 3.46 6.25 -20.28
C GLU A 52 2.48 5.30 -20.98
N ASP A 53 1.58 4.68 -20.23
CA ASP A 53 0.59 3.74 -20.76
C ASP A 53 -0.61 3.65 -19.81
N PRO A 54 -1.72 4.35 -20.11
CA PRO A 54 -2.88 4.39 -19.22
C PRO A 54 -3.72 3.10 -19.23
N ASP A 55 -3.43 2.15 -20.10
CA ASP A 55 -4.23 0.92 -20.23
C ASP A 55 -3.57 -0.31 -19.58
N LYS A 56 -2.34 -0.17 -19.08
CA LYS A 56 -1.63 -1.24 -18.40
C LYS A 56 -1.61 -1.06 -16.89
N ASP A 57 -1.84 -2.14 -16.17
CA ASP A 57 -1.81 -2.19 -14.72
C ASP A 57 -0.47 -1.72 -14.14
N ILE A 58 -0.53 -1.15 -12.94
CA ILE A 58 0.62 -0.77 -12.12
C ILE A 58 0.71 -1.73 -10.93
N PHE A 59 1.91 -2.15 -10.55
CA PHE A 59 2.13 -3.03 -9.41
C PHE A 59 2.77 -2.25 -8.26
N LEU A 60 2.08 -2.17 -7.12
CA LEU A 60 2.59 -1.57 -5.90
C LEU A 60 2.94 -2.67 -4.89
N TYR A 61 4.24 -2.91 -4.70
CA TYR A 61 4.76 -3.82 -3.68
C TYR A 61 4.93 -3.09 -2.35
N ILE A 62 4.36 -3.65 -1.29
CA ILE A 62 4.29 -3.01 0.03
C ILE A 62 5.02 -3.87 1.06
N ASN A 63 6.04 -3.27 1.69
CA ASN A 63 6.72 -3.77 2.89
C ASN A 63 6.91 -2.59 3.84
N SER A 64 5.83 -2.18 4.52
CA SER A 64 5.79 -0.93 5.27
C SER A 64 5.11 -1.11 6.63
N PRO A 65 5.68 -0.53 7.69
CA PRO A 65 5.03 -0.47 9.00
C PRO A 65 3.88 0.56 9.07
N GLY A 66 3.60 1.28 7.98
CA GLY A 66 2.70 2.44 7.98
C GLY A 66 3.43 3.75 8.24
N GLY A 67 2.73 4.74 8.75
CA GLY A 67 3.29 6.07 9.02
C GLY A 67 2.26 7.18 8.92
N SER A 68 2.62 8.31 8.31
CA SER A 68 1.78 9.50 8.21
C SER A 68 0.46 9.21 7.47
N VAL A 69 -0.65 9.53 8.13
CA VAL A 69 -1.99 9.34 7.56
C VAL A 69 -2.22 10.26 6.36
N TYR A 70 -1.84 11.53 6.44
CA TYR A 70 -2.04 12.47 5.34
C TYR A 70 -1.24 12.09 4.09
N ASP A 71 0.02 11.70 4.28
CA ASP A 71 0.88 11.27 3.19
C ASP A 71 0.35 9.97 2.56
N GLY A 72 -0.15 9.04 3.39
CA GLY A 72 -0.79 7.83 2.92
C GLY A 72 -2.10 8.08 2.16
N LEU A 73 -2.91 9.03 2.61
CA LEU A 73 -4.11 9.44 1.87
C LEU A 73 -3.76 10.08 0.52
N GLY A 74 -2.65 10.80 0.42
CA GLY A 74 -2.15 11.30 -0.87
C GLY A 74 -1.82 10.17 -1.85
N ILE A 75 -1.19 9.08 -1.39
CA ILE A 75 -0.97 7.87 -2.21
C ILE A 75 -2.31 7.24 -2.58
N PHE A 76 -3.19 7.05 -1.59
CA PHE A 76 -4.51 6.43 -1.77
C PHE A 76 -5.32 7.16 -2.84
N ASP A 77 -5.48 8.47 -2.70
CA ASP A 77 -6.25 9.28 -3.64
C ASP A 77 -5.64 9.21 -5.06
N THR A 78 -4.32 9.20 -5.17
CA THR A 78 -3.63 9.04 -6.46
C THR A 78 -3.87 7.66 -7.07
N MET A 79 -3.85 6.58 -6.27
CA MET A 79 -4.19 5.23 -6.74
C MET A 79 -5.62 5.14 -7.29
N GLN A 80 -6.56 5.90 -6.71
CA GLN A 80 -7.95 5.95 -7.18
C GLN A 80 -8.12 6.90 -8.38
N HIS A 81 -7.24 7.88 -8.55
CA HIS A 81 -7.33 8.90 -9.58
C HIS A 81 -6.78 8.43 -10.93
N VAL A 82 -5.65 7.71 -10.92
CA VAL A 82 -5.01 7.23 -12.16
C VAL A 82 -5.89 6.21 -12.88
N LYS A 83 -5.87 6.23 -14.21
CA LYS A 83 -6.68 5.33 -15.04
C LYS A 83 -6.25 3.85 -14.93
N PRO A 84 -4.95 3.50 -14.87
CA PRO A 84 -4.53 2.11 -14.68
C PRO A 84 -5.02 1.51 -13.37
N ASP A 85 -5.41 0.24 -13.40
CA ASP A 85 -5.62 -0.51 -12.17
C ASP A 85 -4.30 -0.65 -11.39
N VAL A 86 -4.34 -0.30 -10.11
CA VAL A 86 -3.19 -0.50 -9.21
C VAL A 86 -3.36 -1.83 -8.49
N GLN A 87 -2.53 -2.80 -8.86
CA GLN A 87 -2.40 -4.08 -8.16
C GLN A 87 -1.53 -3.92 -6.94
N THR A 88 -1.94 -4.43 -5.78
CA THR A 88 -1.16 -4.34 -4.54
C THR A 88 -0.66 -5.72 -4.10
N VAL A 89 0.59 -5.76 -3.63
CA VAL A 89 1.24 -7.01 -3.19
C VAL A 89 1.95 -6.78 -1.85
N CYS A 90 1.50 -7.44 -0.79
CA CYS A 90 2.22 -7.44 0.49
C CYS A 90 3.43 -8.36 0.44
N VAL A 91 4.60 -7.83 0.78
CA VAL A 91 5.88 -8.56 0.91
C VAL A 91 6.45 -8.31 2.31
N GLY A 92 6.45 -9.30 3.17
CA GLY A 92 6.92 -9.18 4.55
C GLY A 92 5.86 -8.58 5.47
N LEU A 93 5.69 -7.26 5.47
CA LEU A 93 4.75 -6.57 6.37
C LEU A 93 3.97 -5.48 5.64
N ALA A 94 2.65 -5.47 5.83
CA ALA A 94 1.82 -4.32 5.56
C ALA A 94 1.04 -3.98 6.83
N ALA A 95 1.45 -2.91 7.53
CA ALA A 95 0.85 -2.53 8.80
C ALA A 95 0.31 -1.09 8.75
N SER A 96 -0.79 -0.85 9.50
CA SER A 96 -1.36 0.49 9.65
C SER A 96 -1.69 1.12 8.28
N MET A 97 -1.14 2.28 7.96
CA MET A 97 -1.30 2.91 6.64
C MET A 97 -0.80 1.99 5.49
N GLY A 98 0.19 1.12 5.72
CA GLY A 98 0.61 0.11 4.73
C GLY A 98 -0.49 -0.93 4.43
N ALA A 99 -1.23 -1.38 5.45
CA ALA A 99 -2.38 -2.27 5.26
C ALA A 99 -3.55 -1.56 4.57
N PHE A 100 -3.78 -0.29 4.90
CA PHE A 100 -4.78 0.55 4.25
C PHE A 100 -4.49 0.69 2.75
N LEU A 101 -3.25 0.98 2.36
CA LEU A 101 -2.83 1.06 0.97
C LEU A 101 -2.88 -0.30 0.26
N LEU A 102 -2.59 -1.40 0.96
CA LEU A 102 -2.75 -2.75 0.42
C LEU A 102 -4.21 -3.03 0.06
N CYS A 103 -5.14 -2.66 0.95
CA CYS A 103 -6.59 -2.79 0.74
C CYS A 103 -7.11 -1.85 -0.36
N ALA A 104 -6.40 -0.77 -0.65
CA ALA A 104 -6.75 0.24 -1.65
C ALA A 104 -6.53 -0.20 -3.11
N GLY A 105 -5.89 -1.34 -3.34
CA GLY A 105 -5.70 -1.90 -4.67
C GLY A 105 -7.02 -2.17 -5.39
N ALA A 106 -6.95 -2.30 -6.72
CA ALA A 106 -8.11 -2.62 -7.55
C ALA A 106 -8.76 -3.94 -7.11
N PRO A 107 -10.10 -4.04 -7.07
CA PRO A 107 -10.82 -5.25 -6.68
C PRO A 107 -10.36 -6.48 -7.49
N GLY A 108 -10.10 -7.60 -6.81
CA GLY A 108 -9.56 -8.83 -7.40
C GLY A 108 -8.05 -8.82 -7.66
N LYS A 109 -7.37 -7.69 -7.43
CA LYS A 109 -5.94 -7.50 -7.70
C LYS A 109 -5.10 -7.19 -6.46
N ARG A 110 -5.66 -7.40 -5.26
CA ARG A 110 -4.98 -7.23 -3.97
C ARG A 110 -4.44 -8.58 -3.51
N SER A 111 -3.15 -8.66 -3.19
CA SER A 111 -2.51 -9.94 -2.89
C SER A 111 -1.43 -9.86 -1.81
N SER A 112 -1.02 -11.01 -1.31
CA SER A 112 0.06 -11.14 -0.35
C SER A 112 0.89 -12.39 -0.62
N LEU A 113 2.19 -12.34 -0.32
CA LEU A 113 3.02 -13.53 -0.27
C LEU A 113 2.69 -14.37 0.98
N THR A 114 3.02 -15.66 0.93
CA THR A 114 2.57 -16.70 1.90
C THR A 114 2.97 -16.46 3.36
N HIS A 115 4.09 -15.78 3.61
CA HIS A 115 4.63 -15.57 4.97
C HIS A 115 4.56 -14.11 5.42
N SER A 116 3.84 -13.27 4.69
CA SER A 116 3.66 -11.87 5.07
C SER A 116 2.73 -11.74 6.27
N ARG A 117 2.79 -10.57 6.92
CA ARG A 117 1.85 -10.19 7.98
C ARG A 117 1.13 -8.92 7.59
N ILE A 118 -0.14 -8.86 7.91
CA ILE A 118 -0.97 -7.69 7.68
C ILE A 118 -1.52 -7.23 9.03
N MET A 119 -1.49 -5.94 9.32
CA MET A 119 -1.98 -5.40 10.58
C MET A 119 -2.76 -4.12 10.36
N ILE A 120 -3.96 -4.07 10.93
CA ILE A 120 -4.78 -2.87 10.97
C ILE A 120 -4.89 -2.36 12.41
N HIS A 121 -4.95 -1.05 12.57
CA HIS A 121 -5.24 -0.37 13.82
C HIS A 121 -5.69 1.08 13.56
N GLN A 122 -6.28 1.71 14.58
CA GLN A 122 -6.68 3.10 14.50
C GLN A 122 -5.48 4.06 14.36
N PRO A 123 -5.66 5.26 13.79
CA PRO A 123 -4.61 6.26 13.73
C PRO A 123 -4.04 6.58 15.11
N LEU A 124 -2.72 6.59 15.21
CA LEU A 124 -2.03 7.08 16.40
C LEU A 124 -1.83 8.58 16.28
N GLY A 125 -2.13 9.31 17.34
CA GLY A 125 -1.93 10.75 17.39
C GLY A 125 -1.71 11.23 18.81
N GLY A 126 -1.18 12.45 18.92
CA GLY A 126 -1.00 13.14 20.19
C GLY A 126 -1.19 14.63 19.99
N ALA A 127 -1.65 15.32 21.03
CA ALA A 127 -1.88 16.75 21.03
C ALA A 127 -1.11 17.41 22.16
N ARG A 128 -0.52 18.58 21.90
CA ARG A 128 0.14 19.43 22.89
C ARG A 128 -0.23 20.89 22.59
N GLY A 129 -0.35 21.71 23.64
CA GLY A 129 -0.66 23.12 23.51
C GLY A 129 -1.74 23.57 24.48
N GLN A 130 -2.43 24.66 24.15
CA GLN A 130 -3.59 25.13 24.90
C GLN A 130 -4.78 24.17 24.74
N ALA A 131 -5.74 24.23 25.67
CA ALA A 131 -6.90 23.35 25.67
C ALA A 131 -7.70 23.41 24.33
N SER A 132 -7.80 24.58 23.72
CA SER A 132 -8.42 24.75 22.40
C SER A 132 -7.65 24.03 21.29
N ASP A 133 -6.33 24.08 21.29
CA ASP A 133 -5.48 23.41 20.28
C ASP A 133 -5.57 21.89 20.41
N ILE A 134 -5.56 21.39 21.67
CA ILE A 134 -5.74 19.96 21.96
C ILE A 134 -7.09 19.46 21.44
N ARG A 135 -8.15 20.25 21.62
CA ARG A 135 -9.48 19.90 21.13
C ARG A 135 -9.52 19.83 19.61
N ILE A 136 -8.97 20.82 18.90
CA ILE A 136 -8.92 20.83 17.43
C ILE A 136 -8.18 19.60 16.89
N GLN A 137 -7.04 19.26 17.50
CA GLN A 137 -6.28 18.08 17.09
C GLN A 137 -7.00 16.76 17.40
N ALA A 138 -7.70 16.68 18.53
CA ALA A 138 -8.50 15.50 18.87
C ALA A 138 -9.67 15.32 17.90
N ASP A 139 -10.37 16.40 17.54
CA ASP A 139 -11.46 16.35 16.58
C ASP A 139 -10.98 15.88 15.19
N GLU A 140 -9.80 16.33 14.75
CA GLU A 140 -9.17 15.91 13.51
C GLU A 140 -8.78 14.42 13.52
N ILE A 141 -8.18 13.92 14.59
CA ILE A 141 -7.84 12.50 14.75
C ILE A 141 -9.12 11.64 14.67
N LEU A 142 -10.19 12.05 15.32
CA LEU A 142 -11.47 11.36 15.28
C LEU A 142 -12.11 11.39 13.89
N TYR A 143 -11.96 12.49 13.15
CA TYR A 143 -12.39 12.58 11.76
C TYR A 143 -11.64 11.58 10.88
N LEU A 144 -10.31 11.56 10.96
CA LEU A 144 -9.48 10.62 10.19
C LEU A 144 -9.78 9.17 10.55
N LYS A 145 -9.96 8.85 11.86
CA LYS A 145 -10.35 7.51 12.29
C LYS A 145 -11.64 7.06 11.60
N ARG A 146 -12.69 7.88 11.64
CA ARG A 146 -13.98 7.54 10.99
C ARG A 146 -13.81 7.34 9.48
N LYS A 147 -13.08 8.24 8.81
CA LYS A 147 -12.86 8.17 7.37
C LYS A 147 -12.12 6.88 6.97
N LEU A 148 -11.03 6.56 7.64
CA LEU A 148 -10.26 5.34 7.36
C LEU A 148 -11.07 4.06 7.63
N ASN A 149 -11.85 4.02 8.71
CA ASN A 149 -12.70 2.88 9.04
C ASN A 149 -13.82 2.70 8.00
N GLN A 150 -14.43 3.77 7.51
CA GLN A 150 -15.43 3.72 6.44
C GLN A 150 -14.83 3.15 5.14
N GLU A 151 -13.66 3.64 4.72
CA GLU A 151 -12.97 3.12 3.53
C GLU A 151 -12.60 1.64 3.69
N LEU A 152 -12.13 1.23 4.87
CA LEU A 152 -11.87 -0.19 5.13
C LEU A 152 -13.15 -1.04 5.08
N ALA A 153 -14.25 -0.57 5.67
CA ALA A 153 -15.53 -1.28 5.64
C ALA A 153 -16.03 -1.47 4.20
N GLU A 154 -16.01 -0.41 3.39
CA GLU A 154 -16.43 -0.46 1.98
C GLU A 154 -15.58 -1.44 1.15
N ARG A 155 -14.26 -1.44 1.35
CA ARG A 155 -13.32 -2.26 0.57
C ARG A 155 -13.23 -3.71 1.00
N THR A 156 -13.46 -3.98 2.28
CA THR A 156 -13.43 -5.34 2.84
C THR A 156 -14.79 -6.02 2.80
N GLY A 157 -15.88 -5.25 2.72
CA GLY A 157 -17.25 -5.74 2.89
C GLY A 157 -17.60 -6.09 4.34
N GLN A 158 -16.76 -5.73 5.32
CA GLN A 158 -17.06 -5.91 6.73
C GLN A 158 -17.99 -4.82 7.25
N PRO A 159 -18.87 -5.12 8.22
CA PRO A 159 -19.63 -4.10 8.93
C PRO A 159 -18.70 -3.06 9.57
N LEU A 160 -19.12 -1.78 9.55
CA LEU A 160 -18.32 -0.69 10.12
C LEU A 160 -18.00 -0.92 11.59
N GLU A 161 -18.97 -1.41 12.36
CA GLU A 161 -18.83 -1.71 13.79
C GLU A 161 -17.72 -2.73 14.04
N ARG A 162 -17.58 -3.73 13.16
CA ARG A 162 -16.50 -4.72 13.24
C ARG A 162 -15.15 -4.11 12.93
N ILE A 163 -15.06 -3.25 11.91
CA ILE A 163 -13.84 -2.52 11.61
C ILE A 163 -13.43 -1.63 12.80
N GLU A 164 -14.36 -0.94 13.42
CA GLU A 164 -14.11 -0.09 14.60
C GLU A 164 -13.59 -0.89 15.80
N GLU A 165 -14.14 -2.09 16.04
CA GLU A 165 -13.71 -3.00 17.09
C GLU A 165 -12.30 -3.56 16.80
N ASP A 166 -12.09 -4.11 15.59
CA ASP A 166 -10.83 -4.75 15.20
C ASP A 166 -9.67 -3.74 15.08
N THR A 167 -9.95 -2.48 14.73
CA THR A 167 -8.93 -1.42 14.63
C THR A 167 -8.66 -0.71 15.96
N ASP A 168 -9.39 -0.98 17.03
CA ASP A 168 -9.15 -0.31 18.33
C ASP A 168 -7.75 -0.60 18.88
N ARG A 169 -7.20 -1.76 18.57
CA ARG A 169 -5.83 -2.19 18.89
C ARG A 169 -5.19 -2.86 17.68
N ASP A 170 -3.93 -3.25 17.81
CA ASP A 170 -3.20 -3.95 16.75
C ASP A 170 -3.88 -5.28 16.41
N PHE A 171 -4.48 -5.37 15.26
CA PHE A 171 -5.14 -6.57 14.76
C PHE A 171 -4.33 -7.20 13.62
N PHE A 172 -3.58 -8.25 13.96
CA PHE A 172 -2.70 -8.95 13.03
C PHE A 172 -3.40 -10.10 12.32
N MET A 173 -3.18 -10.18 11.01
CA MET A 173 -3.68 -11.24 10.14
C MET A 173 -2.55 -11.93 9.40
N SER A 174 -2.66 -13.26 9.25
CA SER A 174 -1.98 -14.02 8.22
C SER A 174 -2.59 -13.70 6.84
N PRO A 175 -1.92 -14.04 5.72
CA PRO A 175 -2.48 -13.82 4.39
C PRO A 175 -3.84 -14.50 4.16
N GLY A 176 -4.03 -15.72 4.69
CA GLY A 176 -5.31 -16.43 4.58
C GLY A 176 -6.44 -15.77 5.37
N GLU A 177 -6.14 -15.30 6.60
CA GLU A 177 -7.09 -14.52 7.41
C GLU A 177 -7.44 -13.19 6.71
N ALA A 178 -6.47 -12.52 6.09
CA ALA A 178 -6.70 -11.27 5.36
C ALA A 178 -7.58 -11.46 4.11
N VAL A 179 -7.48 -12.62 3.43
CA VAL A 179 -8.42 -13.00 2.35
C VAL A 179 -9.82 -13.20 2.92
N SER A 180 -9.96 -13.96 4.01
CA SER A 180 -11.26 -14.23 4.65
C SER A 180 -11.90 -12.95 5.20
N TYR A 181 -11.08 -11.99 5.62
CA TYR A 181 -11.51 -10.68 6.10
C TYR A 181 -11.95 -9.76 4.96
N GLY A 182 -11.48 -10.00 3.72
CA GLY A 182 -11.75 -9.18 2.55
C GLY A 182 -10.72 -8.05 2.33
N LEU A 183 -9.65 -8.01 3.12
CA LEU A 183 -8.61 -6.98 3.01
C LEU A 183 -7.75 -7.17 1.76
N ILE A 184 -7.55 -8.43 1.35
CA ILE A 184 -6.93 -8.81 0.09
C ILE A 184 -7.77 -9.87 -0.63
N ASP A 185 -7.49 -10.14 -1.90
CA ASP A 185 -8.28 -11.04 -2.74
C ASP A 185 -7.64 -12.44 -2.86
N LYS A 186 -6.31 -12.55 -2.74
CA LYS A 186 -5.61 -13.84 -2.91
C LYS A 186 -4.25 -13.87 -2.23
N VAL A 187 -3.79 -15.09 -1.95
CA VAL A 187 -2.40 -15.38 -1.56
C VAL A 187 -1.63 -15.86 -2.78
N ILE A 188 -0.45 -15.28 -3.01
CA ILE A 188 0.46 -15.72 -4.08
C ILE A 188 1.31 -16.86 -3.53
N GLU A 189 1.00 -18.08 -3.94
CA GLU A 189 1.76 -19.28 -3.61
C GLU A 189 2.96 -19.45 -4.54
N LYS A 190 3.91 -20.32 -4.11
CA LYS A 190 5.05 -20.71 -4.93
C LYS A 190 4.55 -21.32 -6.25
N ARG A 191 5.05 -20.84 -7.38
CA ARG A 191 4.79 -21.49 -8.67
C ARG A 191 5.24 -22.95 -8.58
N SER A 192 4.33 -23.89 -8.82
CA SER A 192 4.71 -25.28 -9.01
C SER A 192 5.67 -25.33 -10.19
N VAL A 193 6.90 -25.78 -9.96
CA VAL A 193 7.85 -26.04 -11.04
C VAL A 193 7.23 -27.19 -11.86
N ARG A 194 6.84 -26.93 -13.10
CA ARG A 194 6.50 -28.02 -14.01
C ARG A 194 7.76 -28.88 -14.13
N PRO A 195 7.68 -30.19 -13.91
CA PRO A 195 8.82 -31.05 -14.20
C PRO A 195 9.19 -30.84 -15.68
N VAL A 196 10.46 -30.55 -15.92
CA VAL A 196 11.00 -30.49 -17.27
C VAL A 196 10.90 -31.91 -17.81
N SER A 197 10.01 -32.13 -18.77
CA SER A 197 9.83 -33.38 -19.49
C SER A 197 10.94 -33.55 -20.51
#